data_e44af977c26c81cdfa958f30124f272f
#
_entry.id   e44af977c26c81cdfa958f30124f272f
#
_cell.length_a   1.000
_cell.length_b   1.000
_cell.length_c   1.000
_cell.angle_alpha   90.00
_cell.angle_beta   90.00
_cell.angle_gamma   90.00
#
_symmetry.space_group_name_H-M   'P 1'
#
loop_
_entity.id
_entity.type
_entity.pdbx_description
1 polymer ?
#
loop_
_entity_poly.entity_id
_entity_poly.type
_entity_poly.pdbx_seq_one_letter_code
_entity_poly.pdbx_strand_id
1 'polypeptide(L)'
;EVLLSRLSKSREIDRIILATSSQLDNQPLVDYVDKLSYDVFQGSEKDVLDRYYRAALKYSPDAIVRITGDCPLIDPSIVDTVVRSYKESNADYVSNTNPPTYPDGLDVEVFSFSALDSAFKEAKLPFDREHVTTYIRESGKFKIGNVANSKNYSNERWTVDEPEDYQVVKSIFKHFLPRINFSWNEVLKLRNTEPDIFSLNQHLNRNEGSKMGTGQKLWGRAKRIIPGGNMLLSKRSEMFLPNQWPSYFSRAKGCKVWDL
;
A
#
# COMPACT_ATOMS: atom_id res chain seq x y z
N GLU A 1 14.40 6.12 2.04
CA GLU A 1 15.00 6.94 3.10
C GLU A 1 13.95 7.78 3.83
N VAL A 2 13.25 8.68 3.13
CA VAL A 2 12.30 9.62 3.75
C VAL A 2 11.25 8.90 4.59
N LEU A 3 10.59 7.87 4.06
CA LEU A 3 9.61 7.07 4.79
C LEU A 3 10.19 6.51 6.10
N LEU A 4 11.34 5.86 6.04
CA LEU A 4 12.00 5.28 7.22
C LEU A 4 12.38 6.35 8.24
N SER A 5 12.92 7.49 7.78
CA SER A 5 13.27 8.62 8.64
C SER A 5 12.05 9.25 9.33
N ARG A 6 10.90 9.33 8.64
CA ARG A 6 9.65 9.81 9.23
C ARG A 6 9.09 8.80 10.22
N LEU A 7 9.04 7.53 9.82
CA LEU A 7 8.54 6.43 10.66
C LEU A 7 9.35 6.26 11.95
N SER A 8 10.68 6.48 11.91
CA SER A 8 11.53 6.44 13.10
C SER A 8 11.23 7.52 14.16
N LYS A 9 10.33 8.46 13.87
CA LYS A 9 9.84 9.45 14.84
C LYS A 9 8.60 9.00 15.60
N SER A 10 8.02 7.86 15.23
CA SER A 10 6.97 7.22 16.03
C SER A 10 7.50 6.87 17.43
N ARG A 11 6.65 7.04 18.45
CA ARG A 11 6.96 6.73 19.85
C ARG A 11 6.46 5.34 20.26
N GLU A 12 5.65 4.73 19.40
CA GLU A 12 4.98 3.45 19.66
C GLU A 12 5.60 2.29 18.89
N ILE A 13 6.60 2.57 18.03
CA ILE A 13 7.33 1.55 17.25
C ILE A 13 8.71 1.35 17.86
N ASP A 14 9.02 0.11 18.23
CA ASP A 14 10.34 -0.27 18.79
C ASP A 14 11.34 -0.62 17.69
N ARG A 15 10.87 -1.16 16.56
CA ARG A 15 11.75 -1.66 15.50
C ARG A 15 11.14 -1.50 14.12
N ILE A 16 11.95 -1.05 13.17
CA ILE A 16 11.55 -0.91 11.77
C ILE A 16 12.31 -1.94 10.94
N ILE A 17 11.58 -2.71 10.12
CA ILE A 17 12.13 -3.77 9.29
C ILE A 17 11.63 -3.56 7.85
N LEU A 18 12.55 -3.45 6.90
CA LEU A 18 12.18 -3.53 5.49
C LEU A 18 11.92 -5.00 5.13
N ALA A 19 10.66 -5.36 4.86
CA ALA A 19 10.30 -6.68 4.35
C ALA A 19 10.13 -6.62 2.82
N THR A 20 11.15 -7.02 2.07
CA THR A 20 11.18 -6.93 0.60
C THR A 20 11.34 -8.29 -0.07
N SER A 21 11.22 -8.31 -1.39
CA SER A 21 11.44 -9.51 -2.22
C SER A 21 12.91 -9.92 -2.23
N SER A 22 13.15 -11.24 -2.35
CA SER A 22 14.48 -11.82 -2.55
C SER A 22 14.96 -11.79 -4.01
N GLN A 23 14.24 -11.13 -4.91
CA GLN A 23 14.66 -10.98 -6.30
C GLN A 23 15.90 -10.07 -6.40
N LEU A 24 16.77 -10.36 -7.34
CA LEU A 24 18.03 -9.61 -7.55
C LEU A 24 17.80 -8.12 -7.82
N ASP A 25 16.69 -7.78 -8.46
CA ASP A 25 16.34 -6.39 -8.75
C ASP A 25 16.11 -5.55 -7.49
N ASN A 26 15.84 -6.20 -6.34
CA ASN A 26 15.69 -5.54 -5.05
C ASN A 26 17.01 -5.36 -4.29
N GLN A 27 18.13 -5.94 -4.76
CA GLN A 27 19.40 -5.86 -4.05
C GLN A 27 19.89 -4.42 -3.83
N PRO A 28 19.76 -3.47 -4.79
CA PRO A 28 20.12 -2.07 -4.54
C PRO A 28 19.33 -1.41 -3.39
N LEU A 29 18.04 -1.77 -3.23
CA LEU A 29 17.22 -1.29 -2.12
C LEU A 29 17.70 -1.89 -0.79
N VAL A 30 17.98 -3.18 -0.77
CA VAL A 30 18.52 -3.89 0.40
C VAL A 30 19.82 -3.25 0.87
N ASP A 31 20.79 -3.10 -0.04
CA ASP A 31 22.10 -2.51 0.25
C ASP A 31 21.99 -1.06 0.75
N TYR A 32 21.03 -0.33 0.21
CA TYR A 32 20.78 1.05 0.62
C TYR A 32 20.18 1.14 2.04
N VAL A 33 19.18 0.30 2.35
CA VAL A 33 18.52 0.29 3.66
C VAL A 33 19.45 -0.24 4.75
N ASP A 34 20.30 -1.23 4.43
CA ASP A 34 21.32 -1.75 5.33
C ASP A 34 22.34 -0.64 5.72
N LYS A 35 22.79 0.17 4.74
CA LYS A 35 23.65 1.34 5.00
C LYS A 35 23.00 2.38 5.93
N LEU A 36 21.67 2.45 5.95
CA LEU A 36 20.92 3.29 6.87
C LEU A 36 20.74 2.66 8.25
N SER A 37 21.30 1.47 8.48
CA SER A 37 21.24 0.70 9.73
C SER A 37 19.83 0.27 10.13
N TYR A 38 18.94 0.02 9.16
CA TYR A 38 17.66 -0.62 9.39
C TYR A 38 17.73 -2.11 9.08
N ASP A 39 16.94 -2.89 9.79
CA ASP A 39 16.82 -4.32 9.52
C ASP A 39 16.17 -4.59 8.16
N VAL A 40 16.67 -5.63 7.49
CA VAL A 40 16.09 -6.11 6.23
C VAL A 40 15.71 -7.58 6.36
N PHE A 41 14.52 -7.90 5.88
CA PHE A 41 14.04 -9.26 5.65
C PHE A 41 13.70 -9.44 4.17
N GLN A 42 14.31 -10.44 3.54
CA GLN A 42 14.03 -10.80 2.15
C GLN A 42 13.23 -12.10 2.11
N GLY A 43 12.16 -12.12 1.29
CA GLY A 43 11.28 -13.28 1.17
C GLY A 43 10.57 -13.34 -0.17
N SER A 44 9.45 -14.07 -0.24
CA SER A 44 8.70 -14.25 -1.48
C SER A 44 8.26 -12.92 -2.09
N GLU A 45 8.36 -12.80 -3.40
CA GLU A 45 7.83 -11.66 -4.14
C GLU A 45 6.31 -11.75 -4.28
N LYS A 46 5.80 -12.90 -4.68
CA LYS A 46 4.39 -13.12 -4.96
C LYS A 46 3.54 -13.40 -3.73
N ASP A 47 4.14 -14.06 -2.74
CA ASP A 47 3.48 -14.41 -1.49
C ASP A 47 3.92 -13.46 -0.37
N VAL A 48 3.31 -12.28 -0.34
CA VAL A 48 3.65 -11.23 0.62
C VAL A 48 3.26 -11.65 2.04
N LEU A 49 2.17 -12.41 2.19
CA LEU A 49 1.74 -12.95 3.49
C LEU A 49 2.79 -13.92 4.06
N ASP A 50 3.37 -14.82 3.25
CA ASP A 50 4.50 -15.68 3.67
C ASP A 50 5.69 -14.84 4.11
N ARG A 51 6.01 -13.78 3.36
CA ARG A 51 7.12 -12.87 3.70
C ARG A 51 6.92 -12.19 5.05
N TYR A 52 5.73 -11.67 5.32
CA TYR A 52 5.38 -11.08 6.63
C TYR A 52 5.42 -12.11 7.75
N TYR A 53 4.86 -13.29 7.52
CA TYR A 53 4.85 -14.37 8.50
C TYR A 53 6.28 -14.81 8.89
N ARG A 54 7.15 -15.03 7.90
CA ARG A 54 8.55 -15.42 8.16
C ARG A 54 9.36 -14.29 8.81
N ALA A 55 9.12 -13.04 8.44
CA ALA A 55 9.72 -11.91 9.13
C ALA A 55 9.28 -11.88 10.59
N ALA A 56 7.98 -12.05 10.87
CA ALA A 56 7.45 -12.08 12.23
C ALA A 56 8.02 -13.25 13.06
N LEU A 57 8.19 -14.43 12.46
CA LEU A 57 8.88 -15.55 13.13
C LEU A 57 10.32 -15.22 13.53
N LYS A 58 11.06 -14.52 12.63
CA LYS A 58 12.46 -14.14 12.90
C LYS A 58 12.58 -13.11 14.02
N TYR A 59 11.69 -12.14 14.05
CA TYR A 59 11.82 -10.98 14.95
C TYR A 59 10.92 -11.06 16.20
N SER A 60 9.99 -12.02 16.24
CA SER A 60 9.09 -12.31 17.38
C SER A 60 8.42 -11.07 17.98
N PRO A 61 7.69 -10.27 17.19
CA PRO A 61 7.04 -9.06 17.67
C PRO A 61 5.79 -9.39 18.50
N ASP A 62 5.46 -8.55 19.48
CA ASP A 62 4.18 -8.58 20.19
C ASP A 62 3.02 -8.21 19.27
N ALA A 63 3.24 -7.22 18.41
CA ALA A 63 2.31 -6.78 17.37
C ALA A 63 3.07 -6.36 16.11
N ILE A 64 2.42 -6.50 14.96
CA ILE A 64 2.96 -6.11 13.66
C ILE A 64 2.27 -4.82 13.21
N VAL A 65 3.07 -3.78 12.91
CA VAL A 65 2.62 -2.56 12.25
C VAL A 65 3.00 -2.64 10.78
N ARG A 66 2.00 -2.63 9.90
CA ARG A 66 2.20 -2.68 8.46
C ARG A 66 2.05 -1.29 7.86
N ILE A 67 3.11 -0.83 7.22
CA ILE A 67 3.17 0.38 6.40
C ILE A 67 3.70 -0.04 5.04
N THR A 68 3.06 0.41 3.96
CA THR A 68 3.52 0.10 2.59
C THR A 68 4.57 1.10 2.11
N GLY A 69 5.45 0.66 1.21
CA GLY A 69 6.62 1.44 0.78
C GLY A 69 6.28 2.66 -0.08
N ASP A 70 5.08 2.72 -0.58
CA ASP A 70 4.48 3.78 -1.39
C ASP A 70 3.92 4.97 -0.58
N CYS A 71 4.07 4.96 0.76
CA CYS A 71 3.56 5.96 1.70
C CYS A 71 4.64 6.93 2.24
N PRO A 72 5.37 7.70 1.41
CA PRO A 72 6.50 8.54 1.85
C PRO A 72 6.09 9.69 2.79
N LEU A 73 4.80 10.05 2.80
CA LEU A 73 4.24 11.09 3.66
C LEU A 73 3.69 10.57 4.98
N ILE A 74 3.91 9.28 5.30
CA ILE A 74 3.42 8.69 6.57
C ILE A 74 3.71 9.62 7.76
N ASP A 75 2.70 9.80 8.62
CA ASP A 75 2.82 10.69 9.77
C ASP A 75 2.98 9.85 11.06
N PRO A 76 4.09 10.04 11.80
CA PRO A 76 4.32 9.31 13.05
C PRO A 76 3.19 9.42 14.07
N SER A 77 2.51 10.57 14.11
CA SER A 77 1.41 10.78 15.06
C SER A 77 0.18 9.95 14.73
N ILE A 78 -0.08 9.68 13.45
CA ILE A 78 -1.14 8.76 13.01
C ILE A 78 -0.75 7.32 13.35
N VAL A 79 0.50 6.94 13.08
CA VAL A 79 1.03 5.62 13.47
C VAL A 79 0.84 5.39 14.96
N ASP A 80 1.29 6.33 15.81
CA ASP A 80 1.15 6.27 17.25
C ASP A 80 -0.32 6.15 17.68
N THR A 81 -1.23 6.84 17.00
CA THR A 81 -2.65 6.81 17.32
C THR A 81 -3.25 5.44 17.03
N VAL A 82 -2.91 4.82 15.89
CA VAL A 82 -3.43 3.49 15.53
C VAL A 82 -2.85 2.42 16.44
N VAL A 83 -1.54 2.50 16.77
CA VAL A 83 -0.89 1.56 17.70
C VAL A 83 -1.48 1.66 19.10
N ARG A 84 -1.71 2.88 19.63
CA ARG A 84 -2.38 3.05 20.94
C ARG A 84 -3.79 2.49 20.93
N SER A 85 -4.56 2.77 19.90
CA SER A 85 -5.91 2.20 19.75
C SER A 85 -5.89 0.67 19.74
N TYR A 86 -4.90 0.05 19.10
CA TYR A 86 -4.70 -1.40 19.15
C TYR A 86 -4.38 -1.88 20.57
N LYS A 87 -3.42 -1.24 21.27
CA LYS A 87 -3.01 -1.60 22.64
C LYS A 87 -4.16 -1.47 23.65
N GLU A 88 -5.02 -0.46 23.48
CA GLU A 88 -6.14 -0.17 24.35
C GLU A 88 -7.38 -1.03 24.03
N SER A 89 -7.48 -1.56 22.84
CA SER A 89 -8.58 -2.42 22.42
C SER A 89 -8.26 -3.89 22.63
N ASN A 90 -9.28 -4.72 22.72
CA ASN A 90 -9.12 -6.17 22.67
C ASN A 90 -9.38 -6.67 21.24
N ALA A 91 -8.79 -5.98 20.24
CA ALA A 91 -8.94 -6.29 18.83
C ALA A 91 -7.73 -7.10 18.32
N ASP A 92 -7.97 -7.97 17.35
CA ASP A 92 -6.92 -8.73 16.68
C ASP A 92 -6.24 -7.90 15.57
N TYR A 93 -6.96 -6.90 15.08
CA TYR A 93 -6.55 -5.99 14.01
C TYR A 93 -7.16 -4.61 14.20
N VAL A 94 -6.37 -3.56 14.05
CA VAL A 94 -6.82 -2.17 14.02
C VAL A 94 -6.16 -1.46 12.84
N SER A 95 -6.92 -0.65 12.11
CA SER A 95 -6.39 0.20 11.05
C SER A 95 -7.07 1.57 11.02
N ASN A 96 -6.60 2.45 10.15
CA ASN A 96 -7.29 3.70 9.81
C ASN A 96 -7.88 3.67 8.39
N THR A 97 -8.04 2.45 7.82
CA THR A 97 -8.37 2.26 6.40
C THR A 97 -9.75 1.65 6.14
N ASN A 98 -10.49 1.23 7.17
CA ASN A 98 -11.74 0.51 7.01
C ASN A 98 -12.86 0.95 7.97
N PRO A 99 -13.69 1.98 7.59
CA PRO A 99 -13.59 2.80 6.38
C PRO A 99 -12.46 3.85 6.47
N PRO A 100 -11.85 4.24 5.32
CA PRO A 100 -10.81 5.26 5.30
C PRO A 100 -11.39 6.65 5.52
N THR A 101 -10.72 7.46 6.32
CA THR A 101 -11.04 8.86 6.57
C THR A 101 -9.81 9.77 6.52
N TYR A 102 -8.64 9.18 6.50
CA TYR A 102 -7.36 9.87 6.27
C TYR A 102 -7.00 9.88 4.79
N PRO A 103 -6.14 10.80 4.35
CA PRO A 103 -5.56 10.77 3.01
C PRO A 103 -4.94 9.40 2.68
N ASP A 104 -5.07 8.96 1.44
CA ASP A 104 -4.39 7.80 0.89
C ASP A 104 -2.86 8.02 0.95
N GLY A 105 -2.11 7.04 1.45
CA GLY A 105 -0.67 7.21 1.75
C GLY A 105 -0.37 7.53 3.23
N LEU A 106 -1.40 7.59 4.09
CA LEU A 106 -1.26 7.63 5.55
C LEU A 106 -1.82 6.36 6.20
N ASP A 107 -1.80 5.26 5.48
CA ASP A 107 -2.40 4.00 5.85
C ASP A 107 -1.54 3.25 6.87
N VAL A 108 -2.18 2.86 7.96
CA VAL A 108 -1.55 2.12 9.07
C VAL A 108 -2.44 0.94 9.42
N GLU A 109 -1.84 -0.23 9.52
CA GLU A 109 -2.50 -1.44 9.97
C GLU A 109 -1.69 -2.06 11.11
N VAL A 110 -2.36 -2.45 12.19
CA VAL A 110 -1.74 -3.10 13.35
C VAL A 110 -2.48 -4.39 13.65
N PHE A 111 -1.77 -5.49 13.81
CA PHE A 111 -2.37 -6.80 14.07
C PHE A 111 -1.47 -7.71 14.89
N SER A 112 -2.10 -8.69 15.55
CA SER A 112 -1.41 -9.68 16.36
C SER A 112 -0.68 -10.72 15.52
N PHE A 113 0.38 -11.32 16.09
CA PHE A 113 1.03 -12.48 15.46
C PHE A 113 0.05 -13.65 15.29
N SER A 114 -0.87 -13.87 16.23
CA SER A 114 -1.87 -14.94 16.12
C SER A 114 -2.82 -14.75 14.94
N ALA A 115 -3.23 -13.50 14.65
CA ALA A 115 -4.02 -13.19 13.48
C ALA A 115 -3.25 -13.45 12.17
N LEU A 116 -1.97 -13.06 12.14
CA LEU A 116 -1.08 -13.33 11.00
C LEU A 116 -0.85 -14.83 10.79
N ASP A 117 -0.62 -15.60 11.86
CA ASP A 117 -0.42 -17.05 11.80
C ASP A 117 -1.66 -17.78 11.28
N SER A 118 -2.84 -17.38 11.75
CA SER A 118 -4.11 -17.91 11.25
C SER A 118 -4.32 -17.57 9.76
N ALA A 119 -4.06 -16.32 9.37
CA ALA A 119 -4.15 -15.90 7.97
C ALA A 119 -3.15 -16.70 7.09
N PHE A 120 -1.92 -16.89 7.55
CA PHE A 120 -0.91 -17.67 6.83
C PHE A 120 -1.36 -19.11 6.59
N LYS A 121 -1.96 -19.76 7.58
CA LYS A 121 -2.43 -21.16 7.49
C LYS A 121 -3.69 -21.32 6.63
N GLU A 122 -4.57 -20.35 6.69
CA GLU A 122 -5.94 -20.49 6.16
C GLU A 122 -6.20 -19.75 4.84
N ALA A 123 -5.52 -18.62 4.57
CA ALA A 123 -5.68 -17.86 3.34
C ALA A 123 -5.18 -18.68 2.13
N LYS A 124 -6.08 -18.97 1.19
CA LYS A 124 -5.81 -19.76 -0.02
C LYS A 124 -5.91 -18.95 -1.31
N LEU A 125 -6.60 -17.81 -1.27
CA LEU A 125 -6.77 -16.98 -2.45
C LEU A 125 -5.47 -16.21 -2.74
N PRO A 126 -5.01 -16.13 -4.00
CA PRO A 126 -3.84 -15.34 -4.37
C PRO A 126 -3.93 -13.89 -3.89
N PHE A 127 -5.11 -13.29 -3.96
CA PHE A 127 -5.38 -11.94 -3.48
C PHE A 127 -5.08 -11.76 -1.98
N ASP A 128 -5.50 -12.72 -1.13
CA ASP A 128 -5.21 -12.66 0.31
C ASP A 128 -3.71 -12.85 0.58
N ARG A 129 -3.04 -13.69 -0.21
CA ARG A 129 -1.60 -13.92 -0.09
C ARG A 129 -0.77 -12.70 -0.50
N GLU A 130 -1.24 -11.94 -1.48
CA GLU A 130 -0.62 -10.71 -1.95
C GLU A 130 -0.87 -9.53 -0.98
N HIS A 131 -2.12 -9.38 -0.50
CA HIS A 131 -2.52 -8.20 0.29
C HIS A 131 -2.40 -8.38 1.81
N VAL A 132 -1.90 -9.52 2.29
CA VAL A 132 -1.52 -9.82 3.69
C VAL A 132 -2.71 -9.81 4.67
N THR A 133 -3.41 -8.70 4.79
CA THR A 133 -4.42 -8.45 5.83
C THR A 133 -5.86 -8.68 5.38
N THR A 134 -6.09 -8.97 4.09
CA THR A 134 -7.44 -9.14 3.54
C THR A 134 -8.18 -10.27 4.23
N TYR A 135 -7.53 -11.43 4.41
CA TYR A 135 -8.12 -12.55 5.13
C TYR A 135 -8.49 -12.17 6.57
N ILE A 136 -7.64 -11.42 7.27
CA ILE A 136 -7.91 -10.97 8.64
C ILE A 136 -9.15 -10.08 8.65
N ARG A 137 -9.28 -9.15 7.71
CA ARG A 137 -10.39 -8.20 7.65
C ARG A 137 -11.72 -8.80 7.21
N GLU A 138 -11.68 -9.79 6.32
CA GLU A 138 -12.88 -10.23 5.57
C GLU A 138 -13.41 -11.60 6.00
N SER A 139 -12.61 -12.43 6.69
CA SER A 139 -13.03 -13.78 7.10
C SER A 139 -14.12 -13.82 8.18
N GLY A 140 -14.35 -12.72 8.89
CA GLY A 140 -15.28 -12.66 10.02
C GLY A 140 -14.80 -13.36 11.30
N LYS A 141 -13.54 -13.84 11.33
CA LYS A 141 -12.96 -14.61 12.47
C LYS A 141 -12.31 -13.73 13.52
N PHE A 142 -11.99 -12.49 13.19
CA PHE A 142 -11.18 -11.61 14.02
C PHE A 142 -11.96 -10.39 14.47
N LYS A 143 -11.61 -9.87 15.64
CA LYS A 143 -12.10 -8.57 16.11
C LYS A 143 -11.36 -7.44 15.41
N ILE A 144 -12.11 -6.63 14.68
CA ILE A 144 -11.59 -5.55 13.85
C ILE A 144 -11.92 -4.20 14.48
N GLY A 145 -10.90 -3.34 14.63
CA GLY A 145 -11.04 -1.94 15.03
C GLY A 145 -10.67 -0.99 13.89
N ASN A 146 -11.20 0.23 13.95
CA ASN A 146 -10.86 1.29 13.01
C ASN A 146 -10.69 2.64 13.70
N VAL A 147 -9.64 3.37 13.34
CA VAL A 147 -9.35 4.72 13.80
C VAL A 147 -9.80 5.70 12.73
N ALA A 148 -10.93 6.36 12.97
CA ALA A 148 -11.47 7.35 12.05
C ALA A 148 -11.05 8.77 12.44
N ASN A 149 -10.74 9.59 11.45
CA ASN A 149 -10.60 11.04 11.63
C ASN A 149 -11.97 11.72 11.69
N SER A 150 -12.09 12.81 12.42
CA SER A 150 -13.35 13.57 12.55
C SER A 150 -13.87 14.15 11.23
N LYS A 151 -12.98 14.43 10.28
CA LYS A 151 -13.29 14.87 8.92
C LYS A 151 -12.79 13.81 7.93
N ASN A 152 -13.57 13.59 6.88
CA ASN A 152 -13.18 12.66 5.83
C ASN A 152 -12.30 13.35 4.78
N TYR A 153 -11.05 12.88 4.67
CA TYR A 153 -10.05 13.27 3.68
C TYR A 153 -9.63 12.11 2.77
N SER A 154 -10.40 11.03 2.71
CA SER A 154 -10.05 9.82 1.95
C SER A 154 -9.93 10.03 0.43
N ASN A 155 -10.42 11.16 -0.07
CA ASN A 155 -10.26 11.57 -1.47
C ASN A 155 -8.90 12.25 -1.75
N GLU A 156 -8.14 12.62 -0.72
CA GLU A 156 -6.78 13.14 -0.89
C GLU A 156 -5.84 11.96 -1.17
N ARG A 157 -4.99 12.09 -2.21
CA ARG A 157 -4.10 11.02 -2.64
C ARG A 157 -2.64 11.45 -2.49
N TRP A 158 -1.95 10.83 -1.52
CA TRP A 158 -0.58 11.13 -1.11
C TRP A 158 0.33 9.89 -1.14
N THR A 159 -0.15 8.79 -1.69
CA THR A 159 0.64 7.59 -2.03
C THR A 159 1.48 7.82 -3.29
N VAL A 160 2.40 6.92 -3.62
CA VAL A 160 3.22 6.97 -4.84
C VAL A 160 3.09 5.66 -5.62
N ASP A 161 2.09 5.57 -6.48
CA ASP A 161 1.89 4.44 -7.38
C ASP A 161 2.13 4.84 -8.85
N GLU A 162 1.77 6.08 -9.21
CA GLU A 162 1.85 6.59 -10.57
C GLU A 162 2.85 7.76 -10.67
N PRO A 163 3.36 8.09 -11.87
CA PRO A 163 4.30 9.20 -12.05
C PRO A 163 3.77 10.55 -11.53
N GLU A 164 2.47 10.78 -11.66
CA GLU A 164 1.77 11.97 -11.18
C GLU A 164 1.83 12.08 -9.66
N ASP A 165 1.64 10.96 -8.95
CA ASP A 165 1.78 10.88 -7.51
C ASP A 165 3.18 11.29 -7.05
N TYR A 166 4.21 10.79 -7.75
CA TYR A 166 5.59 11.16 -7.48
C TYR A 166 5.82 12.67 -7.61
N GLN A 167 5.24 13.32 -8.63
CA GLN A 167 5.39 14.78 -8.81
C GLN A 167 4.71 15.56 -7.68
N VAL A 168 3.51 15.14 -7.24
CA VAL A 168 2.80 15.72 -6.09
C VAL A 168 3.66 15.61 -4.83
N VAL A 169 4.10 14.41 -4.49
CA VAL A 169 4.90 14.15 -3.28
C VAL A 169 6.23 14.91 -3.32
N LYS A 170 6.92 14.91 -4.48
CA LYS A 170 8.15 15.68 -4.68
C LYS A 170 7.93 17.19 -4.46
N SER A 171 6.83 17.74 -4.94
CA SER A 171 6.50 19.17 -4.76
C SER A 171 6.20 19.48 -3.30
N ILE A 172 5.49 18.61 -2.59
CA ILE A 172 5.26 18.74 -1.14
C ILE A 172 6.58 18.78 -0.38
N PHE A 173 7.50 17.81 -0.62
CA PHE A 173 8.81 17.85 0.04
C PHE A 173 9.61 19.09 -0.33
N LYS A 174 9.58 19.51 -1.59
CA LYS A 174 10.28 20.75 -2.04
C LYS A 174 9.78 21.97 -1.28
N HIS A 175 8.48 22.08 -1.01
CA HIS A 175 7.89 23.18 -0.25
C HIS A 175 8.43 23.21 1.20
N PHE A 176 8.56 22.06 1.85
CA PHE A 176 8.98 21.97 3.24
C PHE A 176 10.49 21.91 3.47
N LEU A 177 11.32 21.72 2.44
CA LEU A 177 12.78 21.62 2.59
C LEU A 177 13.36 22.83 3.35
N PRO A 178 14.39 22.62 4.20
CA PRO A 178 15.12 21.35 4.45
C PRO A 178 14.41 20.40 5.43
N ARG A 179 13.25 20.78 5.94
CA ARG A 179 12.49 20.00 6.93
C ARG A 179 11.72 18.87 6.25
N ILE A 180 12.02 17.62 6.63
CA ILE A 180 11.32 16.42 6.13
C ILE A 180 10.27 15.89 7.12
N ASN A 181 10.29 16.34 8.39
CA ASN A 181 9.37 15.94 9.45
C ASN A 181 8.30 17.03 9.68
N PHE A 182 7.44 17.23 8.71
CA PHE A 182 6.23 18.05 8.80
C PHE A 182 5.02 17.13 9.03
N SER A 183 3.98 17.67 9.66
CA SER A 183 2.77 16.92 9.96
C SER A 183 1.84 16.84 8.74
N TRP A 184 0.98 15.84 8.72
CA TRP A 184 -0.08 15.71 7.72
C TRP A 184 -1.04 16.90 7.72
N ASN A 185 -1.27 17.54 8.89
CA ASN A 185 -2.04 18.77 9.00
C ASN A 185 -1.37 19.96 8.29
N GLU A 186 -0.03 20.02 8.26
CA GLU A 186 0.69 21.03 7.49
C GLU A 186 0.55 20.79 5.99
N VAL A 187 0.53 19.52 5.56
CA VAL A 187 0.24 19.16 4.17
C VAL A 187 -1.20 19.54 3.78
N LEU A 188 -2.18 19.35 4.67
CA LEU A 188 -3.55 19.83 4.44
C LEU A 188 -3.63 21.35 4.32
N LYS A 189 -2.84 22.10 5.11
CA LYS A 189 -2.76 23.56 4.97
C LYS A 189 -2.17 23.94 3.61
N LEU A 190 -1.08 23.30 3.22
CA LEU A 190 -0.46 23.51 1.89
C LEU A 190 -1.46 23.22 0.76
N ARG A 191 -2.24 22.16 0.86
CA ARG A 191 -3.29 21.83 -0.10
C ARG A 191 -4.30 22.96 -0.29
N ASN A 192 -4.61 23.72 0.79
CA ASN A 192 -5.53 24.85 0.72
C ASN A 192 -4.88 26.12 0.16
N THR A 193 -3.57 26.31 0.34
CA THR A 193 -2.84 27.50 -0.13
C THR A 193 -2.25 27.32 -1.53
N GLU A 194 -1.88 26.10 -1.90
CA GLU A 194 -1.27 25.76 -3.20
C GLU A 194 -1.98 24.54 -3.83
N PRO A 195 -3.28 24.66 -4.17
CA PRO A 195 -4.07 23.52 -4.69
C PRO A 195 -3.55 22.93 -5.99
N ASP A 196 -2.83 23.73 -6.78
CA ASP A 196 -2.26 23.30 -8.07
C ASP A 196 -1.27 22.14 -7.92
N ILE A 197 -0.53 22.07 -6.80
CA ILE A 197 0.36 20.94 -6.49
C ILE A 197 -0.43 19.62 -6.49
N PHE A 198 -1.62 19.62 -5.90
CA PHE A 198 -2.44 18.44 -5.68
C PHE A 198 -3.37 18.11 -6.86
N SER A 199 -3.51 19.01 -7.83
CA SER A 199 -4.38 18.80 -9.00
C SER A 199 -3.86 17.72 -9.95
N LEU A 200 -2.56 17.44 -9.95
CA LEU A 200 -1.91 16.54 -10.90
C LEU A 200 -2.43 15.09 -10.81
N ASN A 201 -2.78 14.61 -9.62
CA ASN A 201 -3.24 13.23 -9.39
C ASN A 201 -4.70 13.11 -8.93
N GLN A 202 -5.49 14.18 -8.92
CA GLN A 202 -6.90 14.17 -8.48
C GLN A 202 -7.80 13.24 -9.28
N HIS A 203 -7.42 12.90 -10.52
CA HIS A 203 -8.17 11.98 -11.38
C HIS A 203 -7.94 10.51 -11.02
N LEU A 204 -6.96 10.21 -10.17
CA LEU A 204 -6.63 8.86 -9.72
C LEU A 204 -7.42 8.51 -8.46
N ASN A 205 -8.02 7.33 -8.44
CA ASN A 205 -8.82 6.87 -7.31
C ASN A 205 -8.00 6.03 -6.33
N ARG A 206 -8.40 6.07 -5.04
CA ARG A 206 -7.82 5.21 -4.00
C ARG A 206 -8.00 3.72 -4.37
N ASN A 207 -6.94 2.93 -4.21
CA ASN A 207 -6.93 1.49 -4.47
C ASN A 207 -7.34 1.10 -5.92
N GLU A 208 -7.22 2.01 -6.88
CA GLU A 208 -7.54 1.70 -8.28
C GLU A 208 -6.69 0.53 -8.79
N GLY A 209 -5.41 0.52 -8.44
CA GLY A 209 -4.49 -0.56 -8.80
C GLY A 209 -4.79 -1.92 -8.15
N SER A 210 -5.40 -1.95 -6.96
CA SER A 210 -5.75 -3.21 -6.28
C SER A 210 -7.06 -3.82 -6.77
N LYS A 211 -7.96 -3.00 -7.35
CA LYS A 211 -9.24 -3.47 -7.95
C LYS A 211 -9.06 -3.97 -9.37
N MET A 212 -7.97 -3.62 -10.03
CA MET A 212 -7.68 -4.04 -11.40
C MET A 212 -6.89 -5.35 -11.41
N GLY A 213 -7.40 -6.34 -12.11
CA GLY A 213 -6.65 -7.57 -12.42
C GLY A 213 -5.35 -7.29 -13.19
N THR A 214 -4.45 -8.26 -13.22
CA THR A 214 -3.15 -8.13 -13.92
C THR A 214 -3.33 -7.75 -15.40
N GLY A 215 -4.39 -8.25 -16.04
CA GLY A 215 -4.73 -7.93 -17.42
C GLY A 215 -5.04 -6.46 -17.62
N GLN A 216 -5.81 -5.84 -16.71
CA GLN A 216 -6.14 -4.41 -16.77
C GLN A 216 -4.91 -3.53 -16.49
N LYS A 217 -4.03 -3.92 -15.56
CA LYS A 217 -2.76 -3.23 -15.30
C LYS A 217 -1.86 -3.24 -16.55
N LEU A 218 -1.73 -4.40 -17.20
CA LEU A 218 -1.01 -4.53 -18.47
C LEU A 218 -1.64 -3.70 -19.58
N TRP A 219 -2.95 -3.66 -19.67
CA TRP A 219 -3.68 -2.84 -20.62
C TRP A 219 -3.40 -1.34 -20.42
N GLY A 220 -3.46 -0.85 -19.18
CA GLY A 220 -3.07 0.52 -18.84
C GLY A 220 -1.64 0.86 -19.27
N ARG A 221 -0.69 -0.05 -19.00
CA ARG A 221 0.71 0.08 -19.46
C ARG A 221 0.83 0.05 -20.98
N ALA A 222 0.13 -0.86 -21.64
CA ALA A 222 0.15 -0.98 -23.12
C ALA A 222 -0.37 0.29 -23.79
N LYS A 223 -1.43 0.92 -23.27
CA LYS A 223 -1.97 2.18 -23.82
C LYS A 223 -0.96 3.34 -23.76
N ARG A 224 -0.04 3.34 -22.78
CA ARG A 224 1.01 4.36 -22.69
C ARG A 224 2.16 4.16 -23.69
N ILE A 225 2.42 2.91 -24.09
CA ILE A 225 3.56 2.54 -24.94
C ILE A 225 3.14 2.31 -26.39
N ILE A 226 1.95 1.75 -26.59
CA ILE A 226 1.42 1.35 -27.89
C ILE A 226 0.19 2.22 -28.18
N PRO A 227 0.15 3.00 -29.30
CA PRO A 227 -1.02 3.77 -29.66
C PRO A 227 -2.30 2.91 -29.64
N GLY A 228 -3.21 3.22 -28.70
CA GLY A 228 -4.45 2.49 -28.49
C GLY A 228 -4.33 1.13 -27.78
N GLY A 229 -3.18 0.83 -27.14
CA GLY A 229 -2.99 -0.36 -26.29
C GLY A 229 -2.83 -1.69 -27.06
N ASN A 230 -3.42 -1.81 -28.23
CA ASN A 230 -3.22 -2.87 -29.20
C ASN A 230 -3.41 -2.32 -30.64
N MET A 231 -3.01 -3.10 -31.63
CA MET A 231 -3.00 -2.65 -33.03
C MET A 231 -4.40 -2.65 -33.69
N LEU A 232 -5.39 -3.34 -33.13
CA LEU A 232 -6.72 -3.51 -33.74
C LEU A 232 -7.80 -2.85 -32.88
N LEU A 233 -8.44 -1.80 -33.41
CA LEU A 233 -9.52 -1.08 -32.74
C LEU A 233 -10.65 -2.02 -32.28
N SER A 234 -11.08 -2.96 -33.12
CA SER A 234 -12.15 -3.93 -32.82
C SER A 234 -11.80 -4.95 -31.76
N LYS A 235 -10.56 -4.96 -31.25
CA LYS A 235 -10.08 -5.87 -30.21
C LYS A 235 -9.77 -5.15 -28.91
N ARG A 236 -10.07 -3.87 -28.81
CA ARG A 236 -9.87 -3.10 -27.60
C ARG A 236 -10.92 -3.45 -26.57
N SER A 237 -10.50 -3.65 -25.33
CA SER A 237 -11.40 -4.01 -24.22
C SER A 237 -12.48 -2.96 -23.97
N GLU A 238 -12.19 -1.68 -24.23
CA GLU A 238 -13.14 -0.58 -24.07
C GLU A 238 -14.35 -0.66 -25.02
N MET A 239 -14.22 -1.42 -26.12
CA MET A 239 -15.34 -1.65 -27.04
C MET A 239 -16.41 -2.60 -26.50
N PHE A 240 -16.12 -3.32 -25.39
CA PHE A 240 -17.03 -4.29 -24.78
C PHE A 240 -17.44 -3.83 -23.38
N LEU A 241 -16.63 -4.11 -22.38
CA LEU A 241 -16.87 -3.74 -20.97
C LEU A 241 -15.64 -3.01 -20.45
N PRO A 242 -15.60 -1.67 -20.50
CA PRO A 242 -14.47 -0.89 -20.02
C PRO A 242 -14.12 -1.28 -18.58
N ASN A 243 -12.84 -1.56 -18.34
CA ASN A 243 -12.28 -1.94 -17.03
C ASN A 243 -12.77 -3.28 -16.43
N GLN A 244 -13.62 -4.01 -17.13
CA GLN A 244 -14.14 -5.30 -16.69
C GLN A 244 -13.77 -6.45 -17.63
N TRP A 245 -13.59 -6.15 -18.93
CA TRP A 245 -13.22 -7.18 -19.91
C TRP A 245 -11.71 -7.43 -19.85
N PRO A 246 -11.26 -8.69 -19.75
CA PRO A 246 -9.85 -9.01 -19.76
C PRO A 246 -9.23 -8.69 -21.11
N SER A 247 -8.17 -7.90 -21.10
CA SER A 247 -7.42 -7.50 -22.32
C SER A 247 -6.34 -8.51 -22.69
N TYR A 248 -5.91 -9.31 -21.71
CA TYR A 248 -4.90 -10.35 -21.87
C TYR A 248 -5.31 -11.61 -21.11
N PHE A 249 -4.88 -12.76 -21.60
CA PHE A 249 -5.24 -14.06 -21.03
C PHE A 249 -3.98 -14.84 -20.67
N SER A 250 -4.01 -15.51 -19.54
CA SER A 250 -2.94 -16.45 -19.15
C SER A 250 -3.03 -17.77 -19.93
N ARG A 251 -4.25 -18.16 -20.31
CA ARG A 251 -4.52 -19.40 -21.03
C ARG A 251 -5.86 -19.32 -21.78
N ALA A 252 -5.95 -20.01 -22.92
CA ALA A 252 -7.21 -20.25 -23.64
C ALA A 252 -7.35 -21.74 -24.02
N LYS A 253 -8.56 -22.30 -23.91
CA LYS A 253 -8.88 -23.67 -24.35
C LYS A 253 -10.33 -23.73 -24.80
N GLY A 254 -10.56 -23.99 -26.11
CA GLY A 254 -11.88 -23.93 -26.71
C GLY A 254 -12.48 -22.54 -26.61
N CYS A 255 -13.70 -22.42 -26.06
CA CYS A 255 -14.37 -21.14 -25.80
C CYS A 255 -14.10 -20.56 -24.39
N LYS A 256 -13.20 -21.18 -23.61
CA LYS A 256 -12.84 -20.74 -22.27
C LYS A 256 -11.51 -19.98 -22.30
N VAL A 257 -11.46 -18.86 -21.62
CA VAL A 257 -10.26 -18.04 -21.39
C VAL A 257 -10.10 -17.82 -19.90
N TRP A 258 -8.86 -17.69 -19.46
CA TRP A 258 -8.50 -17.37 -18.08
C TRP A 258 -7.74 -16.06 -18.07
N ASP A 259 -8.16 -15.11 -17.25
CA ASP A 259 -7.47 -13.83 -17.03
C ASP A 259 -6.08 -14.06 -16.44
N LEU A 260 -5.27 -12.97 -16.44
CA LEU A 260 -3.92 -12.96 -15.89
C LEU A 260 -3.94 -12.85 -14.36
#